data_0e57bff6340d63169f4f94295064997c
#
_entry.id   0e57bff6340d63169f4f94295064997c
#
_cell.length_a   1.000
_cell.length_b   1.000
_cell.length_c   1.000
_cell.angle_alpha   90.00
_cell.angle_beta   90.00
_cell.angle_gamma   90.00
#
_symmetry.space_group_name_H-M   'P 1'
#
loop_
_entity.id
_entity.type
_entity.pdbx_description
1 polymer ?
#
loop_
_entity_poly.entity_id
_entity_poly.type
_entity_poly.pdbx_seq_one_letter_code
_entity_poly.pdbx_strand_id
1 'polypeptide(L)'
;MPTSVHFSSAIVLGAGSWGTALAALLAERGLSVQFWGRDEELMRDIQSHRRNERYLPSLILQEGVEATHRIEKLRPADLVLFVVPSKGIRTVAQQLSAAQVLKGSELLVSCTKGIELETGERMTEVIGDCLPDHGLAALSGPNHAEEIAQKQPAAAVVACADSSHARLVQDCFTLPWFRCYTTDDVIGVEWAGALKNVYAISAGIARGMKLGDNAIAALVTRALAEMARFGTSMGGRAETFSGLSGVGDLVTTCYSEHSRNNRVGKLLGQGMPLAEIVSSTRMIAEGVPNTESLYRCARKAGVRTPLLDEVYAILYEDKPAKLAMRDLLSRDPRPEAD
;
A
#
# COMPACT_ATOMS: atom_id res chain seq x y z
N MET A 1 -9.84 30.83 -21.73
CA MET A 1 -9.68 29.93 -20.59
C MET A 1 -8.46 29.10 -20.87
N PRO A 2 -7.47 28.97 -19.98
CA PRO A 2 -6.37 28.08 -20.24
C PRO A 2 -6.94 26.67 -20.40
N THR A 3 -6.54 25.96 -21.46
CA THR A 3 -6.86 24.57 -21.68
C THR A 3 -6.34 23.79 -20.47
N SER A 4 -7.26 23.26 -19.65
CA SER A 4 -6.87 22.40 -18.54
C SER A 4 -6.11 21.20 -19.11
N VAL A 5 -4.86 21.03 -18.71
CA VAL A 5 -4.09 19.81 -19.04
C VAL A 5 -4.80 18.67 -18.34
N HIS A 6 -5.23 17.66 -19.11
CA HIS A 6 -5.82 16.45 -18.59
C HIS A 6 -5.00 15.27 -19.08
N PHE A 7 -4.76 14.30 -18.22
CA PHE A 7 -4.17 13.02 -18.63
C PHE A 7 -5.18 12.22 -19.46
N SER A 8 -4.69 11.60 -20.52
CA SER A 8 -5.50 10.81 -21.48
C SER A 8 -5.11 9.33 -21.50
N SER A 9 -3.94 9.01 -20.95
CA SER A 9 -3.34 7.69 -21.00
C SER A 9 -2.65 7.31 -19.69
N ALA A 10 -2.69 6.02 -19.35
CA ALA A 10 -2.03 5.51 -18.18
C ALA A 10 -1.40 4.13 -18.41
N ILE A 11 -0.31 3.85 -17.70
CA ILE A 11 0.26 2.52 -17.51
C ILE A 11 -0.01 2.10 -16.07
N VAL A 12 -0.53 0.90 -15.87
CA VAL A 12 -0.70 0.29 -14.55
C VAL A 12 0.22 -0.93 -14.46
N LEU A 13 1.25 -0.85 -13.62
CA LEU A 13 2.26 -1.88 -13.42
C LEU A 13 1.92 -2.72 -12.20
N GLY A 14 1.40 -3.95 -12.43
CA GLY A 14 1.04 -4.89 -11.38
C GLY A 14 -0.39 -5.40 -11.45
N ALA A 15 -0.57 -6.66 -11.86
CA ALA A 15 -1.87 -7.30 -12.06
C ALA A 15 -2.42 -8.01 -10.80
N GLY A 16 -2.23 -7.41 -9.60
CA GLY A 16 -2.91 -7.81 -8.38
C GLY A 16 -4.32 -7.23 -8.26
N SER A 17 -5.02 -7.51 -7.14
CA SER A 17 -6.38 -6.97 -6.90
C SER A 17 -6.40 -5.44 -7.04
N TRP A 18 -5.47 -4.74 -6.39
CA TRP A 18 -5.42 -3.28 -6.40
C TRP A 18 -5.10 -2.70 -7.79
N GLY A 19 -4.12 -3.28 -8.50
CA GLY A 19 -3.82 -2.85 -9.88
C GLY A 19 -4.99 -3.05 -10.84
N THR A 20 -5.73 -4.16 -10.69
CA THR A 20 -6.94 -4.43 -11.48
C THR A 20 -8.04 -3.38 -11.19
N ALA A 21 -8.26 -3.05 -9.93
CA ALA A 21 -9.24 -2.02 -9.53
C ALA A 21 -8.86 -0.64 -10.07
N LEU A 22 -7.58 -0.24 -9.97
CA LEU A 22 -7.09 1.03 -10.49
C LEU A 22 -7.16 1.12 -12.02
N ALA A 23 -6.84 0.03 -12.73
CA ALA A 23 -6.97 -0.01 -14.19
C ALA A 23 -8.42 0.22 -14.63
N ALA A 24 -9.38 -0.42 -13.95
CA ALA A 24 -10.80 -0.22 -14.22
C ALA A 24 -11.26 1.22 -13.90
N LEU A 25 -10.81 1.78 -12.77
CA LEU A 25 -11.17 3.13 -12.35
C LEU A 25 -10.67 4.19 -13.35
N LEU A 26 -9.43 4.08 -13.81
CA LEU A 26 -8.86 4.99 -14.81
C LEU A 26 -9.57 4.87 -16.16
N ALA A 27 -9.90 3.65 -16.58
CA ALA A 27 -10.68 3.43 -17.82
C ALA A 27 -12.11 3.98 -17.70
N GLU A 28 -12.74 3.89 -16.50
CA GLU A 28 -14.06 4.54 -16.24
C GLU A 28 -13.97 6.07 -16.34
N ARG A 29 -12.81 6.64 -16.02
CA ARG A 29 -12.52 8.08 -16.22
C ARG A 29 -12.23 8.45 -17.68
N GLY A 30 -12.19 7.47 -18.59
CA GLY A 30 -11.97 7.67 -20.02
C GLY A 30 -10.50 7.65 -20.45
N LEU A 31 -9.56 7.24 -19.58
CA LEU A 31 -8.16 7.07 -19.97
C LEU A 31 -7.97 5.78 -20.78
N SER A 32 -7.07 5.83 -21.77
CA SER A 32 -6.51 4.62 -22.37
C SER A 32 -5.52 3.98 -21.40
N VAL A 33 -5.75 2.73 -20.99
CA VAL A 33 -4.98 2.07 -19.95
C VAL A 33 -4.20 0.89 -20.51
N GLN A 34 -2.88 0.92 -20.34
CA GLN A 34 -2.01 -0.22 -20.57
C GLN A 34 -1.78 -0.93 -19.23
N PHE A 35 -2.21 -2.17 -19.13
CA PHE A 35 -2.17 -2.94 -17.89
C PHE A 35 -1.13 -4.04 -17.99
N TRP A 36 -0.05 -3.91 -17.23
CA TRP A 36 1.08 -4.84 -17.24
C TRP A 36 1.11 -5.73 -16.02
N GLY A 37 1.43 -7.00 -16.23
CA GLY A 37 1.74 -7.98 -15.20
C GLY A 37 2.78 -8.98 -15.69
N ARG A 38 3.62 -9.50 -14.79
CA ARG A 38 4.72 -10.42 -15.13
C ARG A 38 4.28 -11.83 -15.56
N ASP A 39 3.07 -12.24 -15.17
CA ASP A 39 2.54 -13.58 -15.45
C ASP A 39 1.85 -13.57 -16.82
N GLU A 40 2.47 -14.24 -17.81
CA GLU A 40 2.01 -14.27 -19.19
C GLU A 40 0.61 -14.87 -19.32
N GLU A 41 0.34 -15.99 -18.65
CA GLU A 41 -0.95 -16.69 -18.72
C GLU A 41 -2.06 -15.80 -18.16
N LEU A 42 -1.83 -15.22 -16.98
CA LEU A 42 -2.78 -14.29 -16.37
C LEU A 42 -3.09 -13.08 -17.28
N MET A 43 -2.05 -12.47 -17.87
CA MET A 43 -2.26 -11.29 -18.71
C MET A 43 -2.96 -11.63 -20.02
N ARG A 44 -2.72 -12.82 -20.58
CA ARG A 44 -3.45 -13.33 -21.74
C ARG A 44 -4.93 -13.57 -21.41
N ASP A 45 -5.21 -14.16 -20.26
CA ASP A 45 -6.58 -14.40 -19.79
C ASP A 45 -7.32 -13.07 -19.56
N ILE A 46 -6.69 -12.11 -18.90
CA ILE A 46 -7.26 -10.77 -18.69
C ILE A 46 -7.56 -10.10 -20.03
N GLN A 47 -6.64 -10.17 -21.00
CA GLN A 47 -6.85 -9.57 -22.32
C GLN A 47 -8.03 -10.21 -23.07
N SER A 48 -8.19 -11.53 -22.95
CA SER A 48 -9.23 -12.28 -23.68
C SER A 48 -10.60 -12.20 -23.01
N HIS A 49 -10.65 -12.28 -21.68
CA HIS A 49 -11.90 -12.41 -20.93
C HIS A 49 -12.32 -11.13 -20.21
N ARG A 50 -11.48 -10.09 -20.24
CA ARG A 50 -11.73 -8.82 -19.53
C ARG A 50 -11.94 -8.99 -18.03
N ARG A 51 -11.34 -10.02 -17.41
CA ARG A 51 -11.45 -10.32 -15.99
C ARG A 51 -10.13 -10.82 -15.42
N ASN A 52 -9.87 -10.46 -14.18
CA ASN A 52 -8.79 -11.04 -13.41
C ASN A 52 -9.37 -12.07 -12.45
N GLU A 53 -9.62 -13.27 -12.96
CA GLU A 53 -10.24 -14.37 -12.20
C GLU A 53 -9.42 -14.78 -10.97
N ARG A 54 -8.09 -14.56 -11.00
CA ARG A 54 -7.19 -14.93 -9.90
C ARG A 54 -7.26 -13.98 -8.71
N TYR A 55 -7.41 -12.67 -8.96
CA TYR A 55 -7.23 -11.66 -7.92
C TYR A 55 -8.45 -10.77 -7.67
N LEU A 56 -9.33 -10.56 -8.66
CA LEU A 56 -10.53 -9.73 -8.53
C LEU A 56 -11.62 -10.17 -9.51
N PRO A 57 -12.17 -11.38 -9.34
CA PRO A 57 -13.09 -11.99 -10.31
C PRO A 57 -14.43 -11.25 -10.45
N SER A 58 -14.81 -10.45 -9.46
CA SER A 58 -16.07 -9.68 -9.48
C SER A 58 -16.05 -8.48 -10.44
N LEU A 59 -14.85 -8.06 -10.93
CA LEU A 59 -14.69 -6.87 -11.75
C LEU A 59 -14.52 -7.21 -13.24
N ILE A 60 -15.29 -6.54 -14.11
CA ILE A 60 -15.12 -6.60 -15.55
C ILE A 60 -14.38 -5.35 -16.01
N LEU A 61 -13.25 -5.53 -16.71
CA LEU A 61 -12.47 -4.44 -17.28
C LEU A 61 -13.12 -3.93 -18.57
N GLN A 62 -13.11 -2.61 -18.76
CA GLN A 62 -13.64 -1.94 -19.93
C GLN A 62 -12.74 -2.13 -21.16
N GLU A 63 -13.26 -1.85 -22.36
CA GLU A 63 -12.54 -2.00 -23.63
C GLU A 63 -11.27 -1.17 -23.72
N GLY A 64 -11.20 -0.03 -23.05
CA GLY A 64 -10.02 0.84 -23.00
C GLY A 64 -8.81 0.30 -22.20
N VAL A 65 -8.89 -0.93 -21.66
CA VAL A 65 -7.78 -1.57 -20.94
C VAL A 65 -7.11 -2.60 -21.86
N GLU A 66 -5.84 -2.39 -22.19
CA GLU A 66 -4.99 -3.33 -22.93
C GLU A 66 -4.05 -4.07 -21.97
N ALA A 67 -4.19 -5.38 -21.83
CA ALA A 67 -3.38 -6.19 -20.92
C ALA A 67 -2.19 -6.84 -21.63
N THR A 68 -0.98 -6.77 -21.02
CA THR A 68 0.24 -7.36 -21.54
C THR A 68 1.20 -7.82 -20.44
N HIS A 69 1.97 -8.90 -20.70
CA HIS A 69 3.09 -9.32 -19.86
C HIS A 69 4.44 -8.74 -20.33
N ARG A 70 4.47 -8.10 -21.50
CA ARG A 70 5.69 -7.64 -22.17
C ARG A 70 5.88 -6.15 -21.90
N ILE A 71 6.81 -5.83 -21.00
CA ILE A 71 7.10 -4.45 -20.59
C ILE A 71 7.64 -3.61 -21.78
N GLU A 72 8.39 -4.24 -22.68
CA GLU A 72 8.94 -3.62 -23.88
C GLU A 72 7.88 -3.28 -24.95
N LYS A 73 6.64 -3.74 -24.79
CA LYS A 73 5.51 -3.38 -25.65
C LYS A 73 4.69 -2.21 -25.13
N LEU A 74 4.97 -1.76 -23.93
CA LEU A 74 4.31 -0.58 -23.39
C LEU A 74 4.69 0.65 -24.21
N ARG A 75 3.75 1.58 -24.35
CA ARG A 75 3.92 2.86 -25.04
C ARG A 75 3.92 3.98 -24.00
N PRO A 76 4.60 5.11 -24.24
CA PRO A 76 4.56 6.26 -23.34
C PRO A 76 3.12 6.64 -22.99
N ALA A 77 2.92 7.07 -21.73
CA ALA A 77 1.64 7.48 -21.21
C ALA A 77 1.81 8.67 -20.25
N ASP A 78 0.76 9.45 -20.04
CA ASP A 78 0.83 10.62 -19.15
C ASP A 78 1.06 10.23 -17.69
N LEU A 79 0.53 9.07 -17.29
CA LEU A 79 0.51 8.59 -15.91
C LEU A 79 1.02 7.14 -15.83
N VAL A 80 1.93 6.86 -14.90
CA VAL A 80 2.43 5.50 -14.65
C VAL A 80 2.24 5.12 -13.19
N LEU A 81 1.45 4.09 -12.93
CA LEU A 81 1.17 3.60 -11.59
C LEU A 81 1.97 2.34 -11.27
N PHE A 82 2.74 2.39 -10.19
CA PHE A 82 3.44 1.25 -9.62
C PHE A 82 2.55 0.59 -8.56
N VAL A 83 2.04 -0.60 -8.87
CA VAL A 83 1.07 -1.34 -8.03
C VAL A 83 1.57 -2.78 -7.77
N VAL A 84 2.86 -2.97 -7.84
CA VAL A 84 3.53 -4.24 -7.51
C VAL A 84 3.87 -4.31 -6.02
N PRO A 85 4.10 -5.49 -5.46
CA PRO A 85 4.60 -5.61 -4.08
C PRO A 85 5.90 -4.82 -3.87
N SER A 86 6.12 -4.31 -2.64
CA SER A 86 7.26 -3.45 -2.30
C SER A 86 8.62 -4.01 -2.74
N LYS A 87 8.84 -5.31 -2.52
CA LYS A 87 10.06 -6.03 -2.96
C LYS A 87 10.27 -6.08 -4.48
N GLY A 88 9.28 -5.73 -5.28
CA GLY A 88 9.34 -5.75 -6.75
C GLY A 88 9.50 -4.37 -7.39
N ILE A 89 9.38 -3.29 -6.63
CA ILE A 89 9.39 -1.92 -7.16
C ILE A 89 10.68 -1.63 -7.92
N ARG A 90 11.85 -1.82 -7.30
CA ARG A 90 13.15 -1.55 -7.94
C ARG A 90 13.33 -2.36 -9.23
N THR A 91 13.02 -3.65 -9.18
CA THR A 91 13.12 -4.51 -10.37
C THR A 91 12.25 -4.01 -11.51
N VAL A 92 10.99 -3.66 -11.24
CA VAL A 92 10.06 -3.19 -12.27
C VAL A 92 10.47 -1.81 -12.81
N ALA A 93 10.92 -0.90 -11.93
CA ALA A 93 11.42 0.42 -12.34
C ALA A 93 12.67 0.30 -13.24
N GLN A 94 13.62 -0.58 -12.89
CA GLN A 94 14.79 -0.87 -13.71
C GLN A 94 14.42 -1.50 -15.07
N GLN A 95 13.46 -2.43 -15.10
CA GLN A 95 12.97 -3.01 -16.35
C GLN A 95 12.32 -1.95 -17.25
N LEU A 96 11.53 -1.05 -16.68
CA LEU A 96 10.89 0.04 -17.40
C LEU A 96 11.92 1.03 -17.97
N SER A 97 12.95 1.37 -17.18
CA SER A 97 14.08 2.19 -17.60
C SER A 97 14.84 1.54 -18.75
N ALA A 98 15.21 0.25 -18.59
CA ALA A 98 15.96 -0.49 -19.62
C ALA A 98 15.17 -0.65 -20.94
N ALA A 99 13.85 -0.77 -20.86
CA ALA A 99 12.97 -0.86 -22.03
C ALA A 99 12.81 0.47 -22.77
N GLN A 100 13.27 1.59 -22.21
CA GLN A 100 13.19 2.95 -22.78
C GLN A 100 11.76 3.36 -23.21
N VAL A 101 10.77 2.91 -22.45
CA VAL A 101 9.36 3.17 -22.72
C VAL A 101 8.99 4.63 -22.43
N LEU A 102 9.60 5.22 -21.39
CA LEU A 102 9.26 6.56 -20.91
C LEU A 102 10.03 7.64 -21.63
N LYS A 103 9.46 8.85 -21.72
CA LYS A 103 10.02 10.03 -22.40
C LYS A 103 10.54 11.12 -21.46
N GLY A 104 10.35 10.96 -20.13
CA GLY A 104 10.78 11.92 -19.12
C GLY A 104 9.69 12.96 -18.73
N SER A 105 8.52 12.92 -19.34
CA SER A 105 7.40 13.82 -19.02
C SER A 105 6.26 13.16 -18.24
N GLU A 106 6.35 11.86 -18.03
CA GLU A 106 5.35 11.07 -17.33
C GLU A 106 5.38 11.35 -15.83
N LEU A 107 4.20 11.33 -15.21
CA LEU A 107 4.08 11.36 -13.75
C LEU A 107 4.01 9.94 -13.21
N LEU A 108 4.94 9.58 -12.34
CA LEU A 108 5.04 8.26 -11.73
C LEU A 108 4.37 8.25 -10.36
N VAL A 109 3.47 7.32 -10.13
CA VAL A 109 2.70 7.24 -8.87
C VAL A 109 2.95 5.90 -8.20
N SER A 110 3.50 5.93 -6.99
CA SER A 110 3.54 4.75 -6.13
C SER A 110 2.16 4.51 -5.51
N CYS A 111 1.58 3.35 -5.77
CA CYS A 111 0.37 2.85 -5.12
C CYS A 111 0.70 1.70 -4.15
N THR A 112 1.98 1.47 -3.87
CA THR A 112 2.50 0.38 -3.05
C THR A 112 2.74 0.86 -1.63
N LYS A 113 2.27 0.08 -0.68
CA LYS A 113 2.34 0.40 0.76
C LYS A 113 3.44 -0.43 1.42
N GLY A 114 4.64 0.13 1.49
CA GLY A 114 5.81 -0.54 2.07
C GLY A 114 7.08 0.28 1.92
N ILE A 115 8.18 -0.30 2.35
CA ILE A 115 9.54 0.24 2.19
C ILE A 115 10.47 -0.88 1.69
N GLU A 116 11.57 -0.51 1.05
CA GLU A 116 12.56 -1.47 0.57
C GLU A 116 13.33 -2.09 1.74
N LEU A 117 13.54 -3.41 1.71
CA LEU A 117 14.17 -4.12 2.82
C LEU A 117 15.65 -3.77 2.97
N GLU A 118 16.37 -3.71 1.87
CA GLU A 118 17.82 -3.55 1.84
C GLU A 118 18.25 -2.13 2.23
N THR A 119 17.55 -1.11 1.74
CA THR A 119 17.92 0.30 1.92
C THR A 119 17.11 1.00 3.02
N GLY A 120 15.87 0.56 3.25
CA GLY A 120 14.89 1.26 4.08
C GLY A 120 14.24 2.45 3.38
N GLU A 121 14.40 2.56 2.06
CA GLU A 121 13.87 3.65 1.25
C GLU A 121 12.36 3.48 1.04
N ARG A 122 11.69 4.63 0.93
CA ARG A 122 10.28 4.70 0.55
C ARG A 122 10.14 4.37 -0.94
N MET A 123 8.97 3.93 -1.35
CA MET A 123 8.75 3.48 -2.73
C MET A 123 8.96 4.58 -3.76
N THR A 124 8.62 5.84 -3.46
CA THR A 124 8.91 6.97 -4.36
C THR A 124 10.40 7.24 -4.50
N GLU A 125 11.20 7.05 -3.43
CA GLU A 125 12.67 7.14 -3.51
C GLU A 125 13.24 6.06 -4.41
N VAL A 126 12.84 4.80 -4.20
CA VAL A 126 13.26 3.67 -5.03
C VAL A 126 12.92 3.86 -6.51
N ILE A 127 11.73 4.41 -6.81
CA ILE A 127 11.33 4.72 -8.18
C ILE A 127 12.20 5.85 -8.74
N GLY A 128 12.43 6.93 -7.96
CA GLY A 128 13.24 8.07 -8.36
C GLY A 128 14.70 7.72 -8.63
N ASP A 129 15.28 6.78 -7.86
CA ASP A 129 16.64 6.26 -8.13
C ASP A 129 16.77 5.61 -9.51
N CYS A 130 15.72 4.89 -9.93
CA CYS A 130 15.72 4.17 -11.21
C CYS A 130 15.27 5.05 -12.39
N LEU A 131 14.48 6.10 -12.12
CA LEU A 131 13.81 6.95 -13.10
C LEU A 131 13.88 8.43 -12.64
N PRO A 132 15.06 9.05 -12.60
CA PRO A 132 15.32 10.32 -11.90
C PRO A 132 14.63 11.54 -12.52
N ASP A 133 14.34 11.53 -13.82
CA ASP A 133 13.85 12.71 -14.54
C ASP A 133 12.32 12.85 -14.55
N HIS A 134 11.63 12.15 -13.65
CA HIS A 134 10.16 12.09 -13.63
C HIS A 134 9.58 12.75 -12.37
N GLY A 135 8.40 13.33 -12.51
CA GLY A 135 7.57 13.71 -11.36
C GLY A 135 7.14 12.49 -10.56
N LEU A 136 7.16 12.59 -9.23
CA LEU A 136 6.85 11.49 -8.32
C LEU A 136 5.65 11.84 -7.43
N ALA A 137 4.74 10.90 -7.28
CA ALA A 137 3.62 11.00 -6.35
C ALA A 137 3.37 9.65 -5.64
N ALA A 138 2.60 9.68 -4.56
CA ALA A 138 2.11 8.49 -3.88
C ALA A 138 0.59 8.54 -3.76
N LEU A 139 -0.09 7.40 -3.96
CA LEU A 139 -1.52 7.22 -3.74
C LEU A 139 -1.74 6.25 -2.57
N SER A 140 -2.46 6.69 -1.54
CA SER A 140 -2.75 5.90 -0.35
C SER A 140 -4.15 6.18 0.19
N GLY A 141 -4.56 5.48 1.26
CA GLY A 141 -5.87 5.65 1.91
C GLY A 141 -6.59 4.34 2.15
N PRO A 142 -7.77 4.36 2.77
CA PRO A 142 -8.60 3.18 3.05
C PRO A 142 -9.23 2.64 1.76
N ASN A 143 -8.50 1.78 1.05
CA ASN A 143 -8.86 1.33 -0.29
C ASN A 143 -8.74 -0.20 -0.42
N HIS A 144 -9.82 -0.93 -0.12
CA HIS A 144 -9.92 -2.34 -0.46
C HIS A 144 -10.38 -2.52 -1.90
N ALA A 145 -9.61 -3.28 -2.69
CA ALA A 145 -9.89 -3.48 -4.11
C ALA A 145 -11.27 -4.11 -4.35
N GLU A 146 -11.70 -4.96 -3.45
CA GLU A 146 -12.99 -5.65 -3.47
C GLU A 146 -14.17 -4.66 -3.36
N GLU A 147 -14.06 -3.66 -2.49
CA GLU A 147 -15.07 -2.62 -2.30
C GLU A 147 -15.07 -1.63 -3.46
N ILE A 148 -13.87 -1.26 -3.96
CA ILE A 148 -13.71 -0.43 -5.14
C ILE A 148 -14.32 -1.10 -6.38
N ALA A 149 -14.15 -2.42 -6.55
CA ALA A 149 -14.77 -3.19 -7.63
C ALA A 149 -16.30 -3.15 -7.61
N GLN A 150 -16.89 -2.98 -6.41
CA GLN A 150 -18.33 -2.85 -6.20
C GLN A 150 -18.81 -1.38 -6.22
N LYS A 151 -17.91 -0.43 -6.52
CA LYS A 151 -18.19 1.02 -6.49
C LYS A 151 -18.74 1.51 -5.14
N GLN A 152 -18.33 0.88 -4.05
CA GLN A 152 -18.69 1.37 -2.72
C GLN A 152 -17.99 2.70 -2.44
N PRO A 153 -18.64 3.63 -1.70
CA PRO A 153 -18.04 4.91 -1.38
C PRO A 153 -16.68 4.76 -0.70
N ALA A 154 -15.66 5.38 -1.28
CA ALA A 154 -14.30 5.32 -0.77
C ALA A 154 -13.56 6.64 -0.98
N ALA A 155 -12.42 6.79 -0.30
CA ALA A 155 -11.58 7.96 -0.44
C ALA A 155 -10.10 7.58 -0.44
N ALA A 156 -9.30 8.37 -1.17
CA ALA A 156 -7.86 8.26 -1.24
C ALA A 156 -7.18 9.63 -1.03
N VAL A 157 -5.88 9.61 -0.81
CA VAL A 157 -5.04 10.80 -0.83
C VAL A 157 -3.90 10.61 -1.84
N VAL A 158 -3.71 11.61 -2.69
CA VAL A 158 -2.55 11.77 -3.56
C VAL A 158 -1.57 12.70 -2.85
N ALA A 159 -0.37 12.21 -2.63
CA ALA A 159 0.74 12.99 -2.10
C ALA A 159 1.74 13.31 -3.22
N CYS A 160 2.00 14.59 -3.46
CA CYS A 160 2.97 15.05 -4.45
C CYS A 160 3.53 16.40 -4.03
N ALA A 161 4.85 16.58 -4.09
CA ALA A 161 5.50 17.85 -3.76
C ALA A 161 5.03 19.01 -4.68
N ASP A 162 4.73 18.69 -5.94
CA ASP A 162 4.14 19.65 -6.88
C ASP A 162 2.61 19.58 -6.82
N SER A 163 1.99 20.69 -6.40
CA SER A 163 0.54 20.79 -6.24
C SER A 163 -0.24 20.71 -7.56
N SER A 164 0.39 21.05 -8.69
CA SER A 164 -0.21 20.93 -10.02
C SER A 164 -0.30 19.47 -10.44
N HIS A 165 0.77 18.71 -10.25
CA HIS A 165 0.79 17.27 -10.45
C HIS A 165 -0.19 16.54 -9.52
N ALA A 166 -0.25 16.94 -8.23
CA ALA A 166 -1.22 16.36 -7.30
C ALA A 166 -2.66 16.52 -7.80
N ARG A 167 -3.03 17.68 -8.36
CA ARG A 167 -4.36 17.95 -8.93
C ARG A 167 -4.63 17.12 -10.18
N LEU A 168 -3.67 16.98 -11.08
CA LEU A 168 -3.83 16.14 -12.27
C LEU A 168 -4.12 14.68 -11.90
N VAL A 169 -3.40 14.12 -10.92
CA VAL A 169 -3.68 12.77 -10.42
C VAL A 169 -5.03 12.71 -9.71
N GLN A 170 -5.35 13.70 -8.87
CA GLN A 170 -6.65 13.80 -8.20
C GLN A 170 -7.80 13.73 -9.20
N ASP A 171 -7.71 14.49 -10.31
CA ASP A 171 -8.73 14.52 -11.35
C ASP A 171 -8.90 13.14 -12.03
N CYS A 172 -7.82 12.39 -12.23
CA CYS A 172 -7.86 11.03 -12.79
C CYS A 172 -8.60 10.04 -11.90
N PHE A 173 -8.53 10.23 -10.57
CA PHE A 173 -9.11 9.28 -9.62
C PHE A 173 -10.46 9.72 -9.06
N THR A 174 -10.87 10.98 -9.21
CA THR A 174 -12.14 11.46 -8.63
C THR A 174 -13.34 10.98 -9.44
N LEU A 175 -14.20 10.19 -8.79
CA LEU A 175 -15.48 9.71 -9.27
C LEU A 175 -16.58 10.04 -8.27
N PRO A 176 -17.88 9.98 -8.61
CA PRO A 176 -18.95 10.26 -7.66
C PRO A 176 -18.91 9.42 -6.39
N TRP A 177 -18.36 8.22 -6.48
CA TRP A 177 -18.23 7.25 -5.38
C TRP A 177 -16.78 7.10 -4.87
N PHE A 178 -15.77 7.65 -5.57
CA PHE A 178 -14.37 7.61 -5.16
C PHE A 178 -13.80 9.02 -5.04
N ARG A 179 -13.62 9.48 -3.80
CA ARG A 179 -13.15 10.84 -3.54
C ARG A 179 -11.64 10.86 -3.33
N CYS A 180 -10.95 11.74 -4.06
CA CYS A 180 -9.52 11.90 -3.94
C CYS A 180 -9.17 13.25 -3.32
N TYR A 181 -8.28 13.24 -2.32
CA TYR A 181 -7.73 14.44 -1.66
C TYR A 181 -6.25 14.60 -2.03
N THR A 182 -5.69 15.78 -1.82
CA THR A 182 -4.28 16.05 -2.10
C THR A 182 -3.52 16.50 -0.87
N THR A 183 -2.22 16.20 -0.83
CA THR A 183 -1.26 16.72 0.14
C THR A 183 0.12 16.82 -0.51
N ASP A 184 1.00 17.64 0.04
CA ASP A 184 2.41 17.73 -0.35
C ASP A 184 3.33 16.86 0.54
N ASP A 185 2.78 16.21 1.60
CA ASP A 185 3.53 15.32 2.50
C ASP A 185 3.64 13.88 1.93
N VAL A 186 4.48 13.70 0.92
CA VAL A 186 4.76 12.36 0.35
C VAL A 186 5.35 11.44 1.42
N ILE A 187 6.25 11.97 2.26
CA ILE A 187 6.94 11.23 3.31
C ILE A 187 5.95 10.62 4.30
N GLY A 188 5.09 11.45 4.88
CA GLY A 188 4.10 10.99 5.86
C GLY A 188 3.11 9.99 5.29
N VAL A 189 2.64 10.19 4.05
CA VAL A 189 1.69 9.30 3.37
C VAL A 189 2.30 7.90 3.14
N GLU A 190 3.55 7.82 2.71
CA GLU A 190 4.21 6.53 2.46
C GLU A 190 4.52 5.80 3.76
N TRP A 191 5.04 6.50 4.80
CA TRP A 191 5.30 5.89 6.11
C TRP A 191 4.01 5.39 6.76
N ALA A 192 2.93 6.16 6.71
CA ALA A 192 1.63 5.72 7.21
C ALA A 192 1.16 4.44 6.52
N GLY A 193 1.23 4.41 5.18
CA GLY A 193 0.85 3.24 4.38
C GLY A 193 1.69 1.98 4.68
N ALA A 194 2.98 2.13 4.96
CA ALA A 194 3.86 1.01 5.31
C ALA A 194 3.57 0.49 6.73
N LEU A 195 3.52 1.39 7.71
CA LEU A 195 3.36 1.07 9.14
C LEU A 195 2.02 0.41 9.45
N LYS A 196 0.92 0.87 8.84
CA LYS A 196 -0.43 0.33 9.11
C LYS A 196 -0.52 -1.20 8.90
N ASN A 197 0.26 -1.74 7.99
CA ASN A 197 0.25 -3.16 7.67
C ASN A 197 0.75 -4.02 8.83
N VAL A 198 1.74 -3.54 9.56
CA VAL A 198 2.27 -4.20 10.75
C VAL A 198 1.25 -4.16 11.89
N TYR A 199 0.63 -3.01 12.12
CA TYR A 199 -0.40 -2.88 13.16
C TYR A 199 -1.67 -3.66 12.85
N ALA A 200 -1.97 -3.88 11.57
CA ALA A 200 -3.04 -4.80 11.19
C ALA A 200 -2.73 -6.26 11.54
N ILE A 201 -1.45 -6.68 11.51
CA ILE A 201 -1.03 -7.99 12.03
C ILE A 201 -1.27 -8.05 13.54
N SER A 202 -0.86 -7.02 14.30
CA SER A 202 -1.07 -7.00 15.77
C SER A 202 -2.55 -7.04 16.15
N ALA A 203 -3.42 -6.29 15.44
CA ALA A 203 -4.86 -6.34 15.63
C ALA A 203 -5.45 -7.73 15.30
N GLY A 204 -4.93 -8.37 14.25
CA GLY A 204 -5.27 -9.75 13.91
C GLY A 204 -4.88 -10.74 15.01
N ILE A 205 -3.66 -10.62 15.56
CA ILE A 205 -3.20 -11.45 16.69
C ILE A 205 -4.16 -11.31 17.87
N ALA A 206 -4.52 -10.09 18.25
CA ALA A 206 -5.46 -9.84 19.34
C ALA A 206 -6.83 -10.54 19.10
N ARG A 207 -7.35 -10.48 17.86
CA ARG A 207 -8.58 -11.18 17.47
C ARG A 207 -8.42 -12.70 17.49
N GLY A 208 -7.30 -13.22 17.02
CA GLY A 208 -6.98 -14.66 17.05
C GLY A 208 -6.95 -15.21 18.46
N MET A 209 -6.45 -14.43 19.40
CA MET A 209 -6.44 -14.71 20.84
C MET A 209 -7.80 -14.50 21.51
N LYS A 210 -8.84 -14.07 20.78
CA LYS A 210 -10.19 -13.76 21.29
C LYS A 210 -10.20 -12.66 22.33
N LEU A 211 -9.36 -11.66 22.21
CA LEU A 211 -9.39 -10.47 23.06
C LEU A 211 -10.64 -9.63 22.71
N GLY A 212 -11.22 -8.98 23.73
CA GLY A 212 -12.43 -8.15 23.54
C GLY A 212 -12.15 -6.82 22.85
N ASP A 213 -13.22 -6.10 22.48
CA ASP A 213 -13.19 -4.86 21.72
C ASP A 213 -12.40 -3.74 22.44
N ASN A 214 -12.44 -3.66 23.77
CA ASN A 214 -11.64 -2.70 24.54
C ASN A 214 -10.15 -2.88 24.30
N ALA A 215 -9.65 -4.12 24.26
CA ALA A 215 -8.26 -4.42 24.01
C ALA A 215 -7.86 -4.06 22.57
N ILE A 216 -8.73 -4.34 21.61
CA ILE A 216 -8.48 -4.02 20.20
C ILE A 216 -8.50 -2.49 19.99
N ALA A 217 -9.44 -1.78 20.61
CA ALA A 217 -9.53 -0.32 20.53
C ALA A 217 -8.26 0.33 21.15
N ALA A 218 -7.84 -0.12 22.34
CA ALA A 218 -6.62 0.35 22.98
C ALA A 218 -5.38 0.09 22.10
N LEU A 219 -5.27 -1.10 21.51
CA LEU A 219 -4.18 -1.47 20.62
C LEU A 219 -4.13 -0.55 19.38
N VAL A 220 -5.27 -0.32 18.70
CA VAL A 220 -5.34 0.53 17.50
C VAL A 220 -5.00 1.99 17.85
N THR A 221 -5.46 2.50 19.01
CA THR A 221 -5.10 3.84 19.50
C THR A 221 -3.59 3.95 19.74
N ARG A 222 -2.99 2.96 20.39
CA ARG A 222 -1.53 2.96 20.63
C ARG A 222 -0.73 2.75 19.35
N ALA A 223 -1.25 1.97 18.39
CA ALA A 223 -0.67 1.81 17.06
C ALA A 223 -0.64 3.15 16.30
N LEU A 224 -1.72 3.94 16.37
CA LEU A 224 -1.75 5.27 15.75
C LEU A 224 -0.73 6.22 16.39
N ALA A 225 -0.61 6.23 17.71
CA ALA A 225 0.38 7.05 18.40
C ALA A 225 1.83 6.63 18.04
N GLU A 226 2.09 5.32 17.93
CA GLU A 226 3.39 4.79 17.49
C GLU A 226 3.68 5.12 16.02
N MET A 227 2.67 4.99 15.15
CA MET A 227 2.75 5.38 13.75
C MET A 227 3.10 6.85 13.57
N ALA A 228 2.41 7.73 14.29
CA ALA A 228 2.66 9.17 14.25
C ALA A 228 4.07 9.51 14.75
N ARG A 229 4.49 8.95 15.88
CA ARG A 229 5.83 9.14 16.43
C ARG A 229 6.91 8.67 15.46
N PHE A 230 6.78 7.47 14.91
CA PHE A 230 7.75 6.95 13.96
C PHE A 230 7.76 7.78 12.67
N GLY A 231 6.62 7.98 12.06
CA GLY A 231 6.56 8.69 10.79
C GLY A 231 7.01 10.14 10.88
N THR A 232 6.76 10.84 12.00
CA THR A 232 7.29 12.20 12.21
C THR A 232 8.80 12.21 12.42
N SER A 233 9.36 11.21 13.10
CA SER A 233 10.82 11.08 13.22
C SER A 233 11.51 10.83 11.87
N MET A 234 10.77 10.29 10.90
CA MET A 234 11.24 10.05 9.54
C MET A 234 10.92 11.21 8.58
N GLY A 235 10.46 12.35 9.09
CA GLY A 235 10.22 13.57 8.33
C GLY A 235 8.80 13.78 7.83
N GLY A 236 7.85 12.90 8.15
CA GLY A 236 6.42 13.10 7.88
C GLY A 236 5.79 14.12 8.83
N ARG A 237 4.69 14.73 8.42
CA ARG A 237 3.94 15.67 9.25
C ARG A 237 2.91 14.97 10.14
N ALA A 238 2.77 15.43 11.38
CA ALA A 238 1.89 14.81 12.38
C ALA A 238 0.42 14.72 11.93
N GLU A 239 -0.09 15.76 11.25
CA GLU A 239 -1.46 15.81 10.74
C GLU A 239 -1.75 14.73 9.69
N THR A 240 -0.75 14.28 8.92
CA THR A 240 -0.91 13.21 7.91
C THR A 240 -1.34 11.90 8.54
N PHE A 241 -0.85 11.60 9.76
CA PHE A 241 -1.21 10.36 10.46
C PHE A 241 -2.64 10.38 11.02
N SER A 242 -3.24 11.54 11.19
CA SER A 242 -4.67 11.69 11.53
C SER A 242 -5.59 11.70 10.30
N GLY A 243 -5.03 11.63 9.10
CA GLY A 243 -5.74 11.66 7.82
C GLY A 243 -6.07 10.27 7.25
N LEU A 244 -6.42 10.26 5.94
CA LEU A 244 -6.84 9.04 5.23
C LEU A 244 -5.75 7.97 5.16
N SER A 245 -4.49 8.34 4.90
CA SER A 245 -3.37 7.40 4.84
C SER A 245 -2.93 6.89 6.21
N GLY A 246 -3.19 7.65 7.28
CA GLY A 246 -2.93 7.30 8.67
C GLY A 246 -4.09 6.56 9.32
N VAL A 247 -4.86 7.25 10.16
CA VAL A 247 -5.95 6.65 10.93
C VAL A 247 -7.00 5.97 10.03
N GLY A 248 -7.33 6.56 8.88
CA GLY A 248 -8.32 5.99 7.97
C GLY A 248 -7.93 4.60 7.48
N ASP A 249 -6.73 4.46 6.91
CA ASP A 249 -6.24 3.19 6.38
C ASP A 249 -5.86 2.19 7.50
N LEU A 250 -5.41 2.69 8.66
CA LEU A 250 -5.15 1.86 9.84
C LEU A 250 -6.43 1.18 10.34
N VAL A 251 -7.48 1.95 10.58
CA VAL A 251 -8.77 1.44 11.08
C VAL A 251 -9.34 0.44 10.07
N THR A 252 -9.43 0.82 8.79
CA THR A 252 -9.93 -0.07 7.73
C THR A 252 -9.15 -1.38 7.71
N THR A 253 -7.81 -1.34 7.77
CA THR A 253 -6.98 -2.55 7.66
C THR A 253 -7.03 -3.42 8.93
N CYS A 254 -7.19 -2.81 10.12
CA CYS A 254 -7.30 -3.54 11.38
C CYS A 254 -8.66 -4.24 11.57
N TYR A 255 -9.73 -3.70 10.99
CA TYR A 255 -11.09 -4.23 11.22
C TYR A 255 -11.65 -5.01 10.04
N SER A 256 -11.15 -4.83 8.82
CA SER A 256 -11.68 -5.49 7.62
C SER A 256 -11.28 -6.97 7.53
N GLU A 257 -12.23 -7.79 7.13
CA GLU A 257 -12.00 -9.20 6.78
C GLU A 257 -11.22 -9.36 5.46
N HIS A 258 -11.22 -8.34 4.60
CA HIS A 258 -10.42 -8.29 3.38
C HIS A 258 -8.93 -8.08 3.65
N SER A 259 -8.57 -7.69 4.88
CA SER A 259 -7.17 -7.42 5.25
C SER A 259 -6.36 -8.71 5.35
N ARG A 260 -5.45 -8.91 4.39
CA ARG A 260 -4.51 -10.04 4.39
C ARG A 260 -3.58 -10.01 5.61
N ASN A 261 -3.17 -8.83 6.05
CA ASN A 261 -2.32 -8.65 7.22
C ASN A 261 -3.07 -9.02 8.51
N ASN A 262 -4.32 -8.58 8.66
CA ASN A 262 -5.16 -8.96 9.78
C ASN A 262 -5.40 -10.48 9.82
N ARG A 263 -5.64 -11.10 8.66
CA ARG A 263 -5.80 -12.56 8.55
C ARG A 263 -4.55 -13.32 9.00
N VAL A 264 -3.35 -12.90 8.56
CA VAL A 264 -2.08 -13.48 9.04
C VAL A 264 -1.99 -13.37 10.56
N GLY A 265 -2.24 -12.18 11.11
CA GLY A 265 -2.24 -11.97 12.56
C GLY A 265 -3.23 -12.86 13.30
N LYS A 266 -4.46 -13.02 12.77
CA LYS A 266 -5.48 -13.90 13.37
C LYS A 266 -5.02 -15.35 13.48
N LEU A 267 -4.40 -15.88 12.44
CA LEU A 267 -3.86 -17.23 12.42
C LEU A 267 -2.69 -17.38 13.40
N LEU A 268 -1.77 -16.42 13.47
CA LEU A 268 -0.70 -16.37 14.48
C LEU A 268 -1.26 -16.34 15.91
N GLY A 269 -2.29 -15.52 16.16
CA GLY A 269 -2.96 -15.45 17.46
C GLY A 269 -3.68 -16.75 17.85
N GLN A 270 -4.04 -17.59 16.89
CA GLN A 270 -4.58 -18.93 17.08
C GLN A 270 -3.49 -19.98 17.32
N GLY A 271 -2.22 -19.63 17.19
CA GLY A 271 -1.07 -20.51 17.41
C GLY A 271 -0.54 -21.21 16.16
N MET A 272 -0.99 -20.82 14.95
CA MET A 272 -0.47 -21.38 13.71
C MET A 272 0.92 -20.80 13.41
N PRO A 273 1.92 -21.64 13.07
CA PRO A 273 3.26 -21.17 12.70
C PRO A 273 3.25 -20.31 11.43
N LEU A 274 4.12 -19.26 11.37
CA LEU A 274 4.21 -18.38 10.22
C LEU A 274 4.49 -19.12 8.90
N ALA A 275 5.37 -20.11 8.93
CA ALA A 275 5.71 -20.91 7.75
C ALA A 275 4.49 -21.62 7.15
N GLU A 276 3.60 -22.15 7.99
CA GLU A 276 2.35 -22.79 7.58
C GLU A 276 1.37 -21.76 7.01
N ILE A 277 1.25 -20.59 7.63
CA ILE A 277 0.39 -19.50 7.14
C ILE A 277 0.85 -19.05 5.75
N VAL A 278 2.14 -18.82 5.57
CA VAL A 278 2.71 -18.35 4.28
C VAL A 278 2.52 -19.39 3.18
N SER A 279 2.69 -20.68 3.48
CA SER A 279 2.50 -21.75 2.51
C SER A 279 1.03 -21.97 2.12
N SER A 280 0.08 -21.62 2.99
CA SER A 280 -1.36 -21.78 2.76
C SER A 280 -1.98 -20.71 1.85
N THR A 281 -1.27 -19.64 1.53
CA THR A 281 -1.81 -18.52 0.75
C THR A 281 -0.93 -18.16 -0.44
N ARG A 282 -1.56 -17.85 -1.58
CA ARG A 282 -0.88 -17.30 -2.77
C ARG A 282 -0.77 -15.78 -2.73
N MET A 283 -1.49 -15.12 -1.82
CA MET A 283 -1.54 -13.67 -1.74
C MET A 283 -0.52 -13.15 -0.73
N ILE A 284 0.24 -12.14 -1.12
CA ILE A 284 1.26 -11.52 -0.28
C ILE A 284 0.59 -10.64 0.79
N ALA A 285 0.95 -10.87 2.05
CA ALA A 285 0.67 -9.95 3.15
C ALA A 285 1.90 -9.05 3.34
N GLU A 286 1.85 -7.85 2.80
CA GLU A 286 2.98 -6.89 2.80
C GLU A 286 3.51 -6.59 4.20
N GLY A 287 2.66 -6.67 5.22
CA GLY A 287 3.07 -6.45 6.61
C GLY A 287 4.15 -7.40 7.11
N VAL A 288 4.20 -8.64 6.57
CA VAL A 288 5.22 -9.61 7.00
C VAL A 288 6.62 -9.11 6.62
N PRO A 289 7.00 -8.96 5.33
CA PRO A 289 8.33 -8.44 4.98
C PRO A 289 8.56 -7.01 5.47
N ASN A 290 7.54 -6.14 5.45
CA ASN A 290 7.68 -4.76 5.92
C ASN A 290 8.00 -4.66 7.41
N THR A 291 7.58 -5.63 8.23
CA THR A 291 7.92 -5.63 9.66
C THR A 291 9.43 -5.63 9.88
N GLU A 292 10.18 -6.44 9.11
CA GLU A 292 11.64 -6.47 9.21
C GLU A 292 12.28 -5.14 8.79
N SER A 293 11.85 -4.60 7.65
CA SER A 293 12.37 -3.32 7.15
C SER A 293 12.10 -2.18 8.13
N LEU A 294 10.86 -2.08 8.62
CA LEU A 294 10.43 -1.04 9.57
C LEU A 294 11.15 -1.17 10.92
N TYR A 295 11.33 -2.39 11.42
CA TYR A 295 12.07 -2.64 12.64
C TYR A 295 13.52 -2.13 12.54
N ARG A 296 14.21 -2.44 11.43
CA ARG A 296 15.56 -1.95 11.17
C ARG A 296 15.61 -0.42 11.10
N CYS A 297 14.66 0.22 10.41
CA CYS A 297 14.55 1.68 10.34
C CYS A 297 14.30 2.30 11.71
N ALA A 298 13.41 1.72 12.52
CA ALA A 298 13.13 2.20 13.89
C ALA A 298 14.37 2.13 14.77
N ARG A 299 15.13 1.03 14.70
CA ARG A 299 16.40 0.88 15.46
C ARG A 299 17.44 1.91 15.01
N LYS A 300 17.62 2.09 13.70
CA LYS A 300 18.55 3.08 13.13
C LYS A 300 18.20 4.52 13.55
N ALA A 301 16.91 4.83 13.57
CA ALA A 301 16.41 6.16 13.95
C ALA A 301 16.28 6.36 15.47
N GLY A 302 16.52 5.33 16.31
CA GLY A 302 16.37 5.41 17.76
C GLY A 302 14.93 5.64 18.24
N VAL A 303 13.94 5.26 17.42
CA VAL A 303 12.52 5.48 17.72
C VAL A 303 11.97 4.33 18.55
N ARG A 304 11.20 4.65 19.57
CA ARG A 304 10.53 3.68 20.42
C ARG A 304 9.27 3.14 19.74
N THR A 305 9.26 1.83 19.45
CA THR A 305 8.22 1.15 18.67
C THR A 305 7.76 -0.16 19.31
N PRO A 306 7.17 -0.11 20.52
CA PRO A 306 6.87 -1.34 21.29
C PRO A 306 5.92 -2.30 20.57
N LEU A 307 4.94 -1.83 19.78
CA LEU A 307 4.05 -2.72 19.05
C LEU A 307 4.76 -3.36 17.85
N LEU A 308 5.53 -2.59 17.09
CA LEU A 308 6.36 -3.09 16.01
C LEU A 308 7.40 -4.11 16.53
N ASP A 309 8.03 -3.82 17.68
CA ASP A 309 9.01 -4.72 18.31
C ASP A 309 8.40 -6.08 18.63
N GLU A 310 7.20 -6.09 19.21
CA GLU A 310 6.53 -7.36 19.54
C GLU A 310 6.04 -8.11 18.31
N VAL A 311 5.58 -7.40 17.26
CA VAL A 311 5.22 -8.04 15.98
C VAL A 311 6.46 -8.64 15.32
N TYR A 312 7.60 -7.93 15.36
CA TYR A 312 8.87 -8.43 14.84
C TYR A 312 9.30 -9.70 15.59
N ALA A 313 9.27 -9.68 16.92
CA ALA A 313 9.64 -10.84 17.74
C ALA A 313 8.73 -12.06 17.45
N ILE A 314 7.43 -11.84 17.23
CA ILE A 314 6.51 -12.94 16.87
C ILE A 314 6.84 -13.50 15.48
N LEU A 315 7.14 -12.65 14.48
CA LEU A 315 7.35 -13.08 13.11
C LEU A 315 8.74 -13.68 12.85
N TYR A 316 9.77 -13.20 13.56
CA TYR A 316 11.17 -13.47 13.24
C TYR A 316 12.01 -14.08 14.37
N GLU A 317 11.49 -14.08 15.60
CA GLU A 317 12.17 -14.62 16.79
C GLU A 317 11.36 -15.70 17.48
N ASP A 318 10.33 -16.23 16.84
CA ASP A 318 9.45 -17.29 17.34
C ASP A 318 8.81 -16.98 18.72
N LYS A 319 8.68 -15.67 19.07
CA LYS A 319 8.07 -15.27 20.33
C LYS A 319 6.58 -15.65 20.37
N PRO A 320 6.11 -16.38 21.40
CA PRO A 320 4.69 -16.68 21.52
C PRO A 320 3.83 -15.42 21.65
N ALA A 321 2.72 -15.31 20.89
CA ALA A 321 1.83 -14.16 20.93
C ALA A 321 1.30 -13.81 22.34
N LYS A 322 1.07 -14.84 23.19
CA LYS A 322 0.67 -14.63 24.61
C LYS A 322 1.76 -13.93 25.42
N LEU A 323 3.02 -14.25 25.14
CA LEU A 323 4.16 -13.63 25.82
C LEU A 323 4.31 -12.18 25.39
N ALA A 324 4.24 -11.90 24.08
CA ALA A 324 4.26 -10.56 23.52
C ALA A 324 3.16 -9.66 24.14
N MET A 325 1.95 -10.17 24.23
CA MET A 325 0.83 -9.46 24.87
C MET A 325 1.13 -9.16 26.35
N ARG A 326 1.62 -10.15 27.11
CA ARG A 326 1.98 -9.96 28.53
C ARG A 326 3.05 -8.88 28.67
N ASP A 327 4.06 -8.87 27.82
CA ASP A 327 5.17 -7.93 27.88
C ASP A 327 4.70 -6.50 27.53
N LEU A 328 3.76 -6.34 26.59
CA LEU A 328 3.12 -5.05 26.34
C LEU A 328 2.31 -4.54 27.54
N LEU A 329 1.57 -5.42 28.22
CA LEU A 329 0.72 -5.05 29.36
C LEU A 329 1.52 -4.81 30.64
N SER A 330 2.70 -5.41 30.80
CA SER A 330 3.57 -5.25 31.96
C SER A 330 4.46 -4.00 31.92
N ARG A 331 4.37 -3.19 30.88
CA ARG A 331 5.12 -1.93 30.75
C ARG A 331 4.67 -0.91 31.79
N ASP A 332 5.64 -0.12 32.28
CA ASP A 332 5.34 0.96 33.22
C ASP A 332 4.27 1.91 32.67
N PRO A 333 3.32 2.33 33.54
CA PRO A 333 2.33 3.35 33.14
C PRO A 333 3.02 4.65 32.71
N ARG A 334 2.46 5.30 31.69
CA ARG A 334 3.02 6.56 31.15
C ARG A 334 1.88 7.54 30.85
N PRO A 335 2.19 8.84 30.70
CA PRO A 335 1.25 9.78 30.11
C PRO A 335 0.76 9.31 28.74
N GLU A 336 -0.50 9.59 28.41
CA GLU A 336 -1.10 9.14 27.15
C GLU A 336 -0.39 9.72 25.93
N ALA A 337 0.12 10.93 26.03
CA ALA A 337 0.79 11.65 24.94
C ALA A 337 2.24 11.20 24.68
N ASP A 338 2.79 10.23 25.47
CA ASP A 338 4.17 9.73 25.32
C ASP A 338 4.32 8.63 24.26
#